data_2b3bfdf4f2c7457f51eb666eb55153cd
#
_entry.id   2b3bfdf4f2c7457f51eb666eb55153cd
#
_cell.length_a   1.000
_cell.length_b   1.000
_cell.length_c   1.000
_cell.angle_alpha   90.00
_cell.angle_beta   90.00
_cell.angle_gamma   90.00
#
_symmetry.space_group_name_H-M   'P 1'
#
loop_
_entity.id
_entity.type
_entity.pdbx_description
1 polymer ?
#
loop_
_entity_poly.entity_id
_entity_poly.type
_entity_poly.pdbx_seq_one_letter_code
_entity_poly.pdbx_strand_id
1 'polypeptide(L)'
;MANEEYQIPIFLINGQLDSGKTRFISDTIAMGQFADAKNKLLIVCEEGEEEYSEKLLKDNGVDMVVVEKEDFNIKTLNELDKKYDPWIVIVEYNGMWDPALILGSEKPRGWQVYQSITLVDANAFGLQWANMKSIIAESVKYADMVIFNRCKSGMDLGSYRRSMRALNPALQIIFEDEKGDQVAISEQLPYDINADVIQVDDEDYGIWYMDVSERPEVYAGKK
;
A
#
# COMPACT_ATOMS: atom_id res chain seq x y z
N MET A 1 11.15 30.52 -19.76
CA MET A 1 11.51 29.72 -18.58
C MET A 1 10.18 29.10 -18.12
N ALA A 2 10.01 27.80 -18.34
CA ALA A 2 8.83 27.10 -17.81
C ALA A 2 8.93 27.19 -16.29
N ASN A 3 7.88 27.69 -15.62
CA ASN A 3 7.73 27.56 -14.18
C ASN A 3 7.76 26.06 -13.90
N GLU A 4 8.81 25.57 -13.25
CA GLU A 4 8.75 24.26 -12.59
C GLU A 4 7.65 24.41 -11.54
N GLU A 5 6.50 23.85 -11.85
CA GLU A 5 5.36 23.85 -10.96
C GLU A 5 5.78 22.99 -9.76
N TYR A 6 5.93 23.61 -8.60
CA TYR A 6 6.30 22.91 -7.38
C TYR A 6 5.23 21.86 -7.08
N GLN A 7 5.64 20.60 -7.09
CA GLN A 7 4.74 19.48 -6.82
C GLN A 7 4.85 19.08 -5.34
N ILE A 8 3.71 18.98 -4.69
CA ILE A 8 3.58 18.53 -3.30
C ILE A 8 3.15 17.05 -3.35
N PRO A 9 4.05 16.12 -3.06
CA PRO A 9 3.75 14.70 -3.11
C PRO A 9 2.82 14.29 -1.99
N ILE A 10 1.80 13.50 -2.35
CA ILE A 10 0.92 12.81 -1.42
C ILE A 10 1.36 11.34 -1.34
N PHE A 11 1.67 10.87 -0.14
CA PHE A 11 1.85 9.45 0.17
C PHE A 11 0.54 8.94 0.77
N LEU A 12 -0.15 8.10 0.01
CA LEU A 12 -1.44 7.54 0.38
C LEU A 12 -1.23 6.17 1.01
N ILE A 13 -1.53 6.05 2.30
CA ILE A 13 -1.43 4.80 3.05
C ILE A 13 -2.84 4.29 3.30
N ASN A 14 -3.20 3.23 2.60
CA ASN A 14 -4.51 2.60 2.65
C ASN A 14 -4.43 1.22 3.35
N GLY A 15 -5.56 0.67 3.71
CA GLY A 15 -5.69 -0.65 4.35
C GLY A 15 -6.86 -0.69 5.31
N GLN A 16 -7.33 -1.88 5.61
CA GLN A 16 -8.44 -2.07 6.54
C GLN A 16 -8.08 -1.59 7.95
N LEU A 17 -9.09 -1.42 8.81
CA LEU A 17 -8.87 -1.12 10.23
C LEU A 17 -7.89 -2.16 10.82
N ASP A 18 -7.00 -1.71 11.69
CA ASP A 18 -5.97 -2.51 12.36
C ASP A 18 -4.96 -3.21 11.42
N SER A 19 -4.89 -2.81 10.15
CA SER A 19 -3.87 -3.30 9.23
C SER A 19 -2.45 -2.79 9.52
N GLY A 20 -2.28 -1.92 10.53
CA GLY A 20 -0.98 -1.38 10.97
C GLY A 20 -0.56 -0.10 10.23
N LYS A 21 -1.49 0.68 9.69
CA LYS A 21 -1.22 1.96 8.99
C LYS A 21 -0.51 2.95 9.89
N THR A 22 -1.06 3.20 11.08
CA THR A 22 -0.52 4.14 12.07
C THR A 22 0.91 3.79 12.46
N ARG A 23 1.19 2.50 12.70
CA ARG A 23 2.54 2.01 13.00
C ARG A 23 3.48 2.21 11.82
N PHE A 24 3.08 1.81 10.61
CA PHE A 24 3.89 1.98 9.40
C PHE A 24 4.28 3.44 9.16
N ILE A 25 3.32 4.36 9.28
CA ILE A 25 3.56 5.80 9.14
C ILE A 25 4.49 6.30 10.25
N SER A 26 4.26 5.89 11.50
CA SER A 26 5.10 6.26 12.65
C SER A 26 6.54 5.79 12.47
N ASP A 27 6.76 4.55 12.05
CA ASP A 27 8.08 3.98 11.79
C ASP A 27 8.76 4.71 10.62
N THR A 28 8.03 5.01 9.55
CA THR A 28 8.52 5.77 8.39
C THR A 28 8.99 7.18 8.78
N ILE A 29 8.22 7.87 9.62
CA ILE A 29 8.60 9.19 10.17
C ILE A 29 9.82 9.07 11.07
N ALA A 30 9.86 8.07 11.96
CA ALA A 30 10.96 7.84 12.89
C ALA A 30 12.28 7.51 12.17
N MET A 31 12.22 6.79 11.04
CA MET A 31 13.39 6.48 10.20
C MET A 31 13.90 7.68 9.40
N GLY A 32 13.22 8.84 9.47
CA GLY A 32 13.63 10.05 8.80
C GLY A 32 13.45 10.04 7.29
N GLN A 33 12.57 9.20 6.74
CA GLN A 33 12.31 9.11 5.30
C GLN A 33 11.90 10.47 4.69
N PHE A 34 11.33 11.35 5.49
CA PHE A 34 10.87 12.67 5.08
C PHE A 34 11.67 13.82 5.72
N ALA A 35 12.90 13.55 6.19
CA ALA A 35 13.70 14.51 6.95
C ALA A 35 13.97 15.83 6.19
N ASP A 36 14.11 15.76 4.87
CA ASP A 36 14.41 16.92 4.03
C ASP A 36 13.20 17.85 3.80
N ALA A 37 11.98 17.37 4.05
CA ALA A 37 10.78 18.19 3.94
C ALA A 37 10.62 19.09 5.17
N LYS A 38 10.44 20.41 4.96
CA LYS A 38 10.32 21.37 6.07
C LYS A 38 9.00 21.22 6.81
N ASN A 39 7.87 21.22 6.07
CA ASN A 39 6.54 21.13 6.62
C ASN A 39 5.92 19.81 6.15
N LYS A 40 5.50 18.99 7.07
CA LYS A 40 4.88 17.70 6.80
C LYS A 40 3.47 17.73 7.34
N LEU A 41 2.48 17.42 6.50
CA LEU A 41 1.10 17.32 6.91
C LEU A 41 0.67 15.85 6.90
N LEU A 42 0.23 15.38 8.06
CA LEU A 42 -0.41 14.07 8.22
C LEU A 42 -1.92 14.26 8.32
N ILE A 43 -2.65 13.73 7.36
CA ILE A 43 -4.12 13.69 7.37
C ILE A 43 -4.54 12.29 7.76
N VAL A 44 -5.28 12.17 8.88
CA VAL A 44 -5.80 10.92 9.40
C VAL A 44 -7.29 10.84 9.09
N CYS A 45 -7.70 9.85 8.32
CA CYS A 45 -9.10 9.63 7.92
C CYS A 45 -9.78 8.49 8.68
N GLU A 46 -9.08 7.89 9.64
CA GLU A 46 -9.59 6.78 10.43
C GLU A 46 -8.96 6.81 11.82
N GLU A 47 -9.78 6.85 12.86
CA GLU A 47 -9.31 6.68 14.23
C GLU A 47 -9.30 5.19 14.57
N GLY A 48 -8.10 4.62 14.77
CA GLY A 48 -7.87 3.25 15.22
C GLY A 48 -7.55 3.16 16.71
N GLU A 49 -7.17 1.97 17.18
CA GLU A 49 -6.71 1.77 18.56
C GLU A 49 -5.31 2.35 18.81
N GLU A 50 -4.47 2.43 17.76
CA GLU A 50 -3.12 2.98 17.87
C GLU A 50 -3.16 4.50 17.63
N GLU A 51 -2.51 5.25 18.52
CA GLU A 51 -2.39 6.71 18.45
C GLU A 51 -0.96 7.12 18.04
N TYR A 52 -0.86 8.24 17.33
CA TYR A 52 0.44 8.86 17.04
C TYR A 52 1.04 9.49 18.28
N SER A 53 2.33 9.23 18.53
CA SER A 53 3.05 9.91 19.60
C SER A 53 3.23 11.39 19.30
N GLU A 54 2.69 12.26 20.13
CA GLU A 54 2.87 13.72 20.02
C GLU A 54 4.35 14.12 19.96
N LYS A 55 5.19 13.42 20.73
CA LYS A 55 6.62 13.64 20.73
C LYS A 55 7.24 13.30 19.38
N LEU A 56 6.87 12.16 18.78
CA LEU A 56 7.37 11.75 17.46
C LEU A 56 7.00 12.80 16.40
N LEU A 57 5.74 13.21 16.37
CA LEU A 57 5.27 14.21 15.39
C LEU A 57 6.01 15.53 15.56
N LYS A 58 6.11 16.04 16.78
CA LYS A 58 6.78 17.30 17.09
C LYS A 58 8.28 17.27 16.75
N ASP A 59 8.98 16.21 17.14
CA ASP A 59 10.43 16.07 16.92
C ASP A 59 10.76 15.98 15.41
N ASN A 60 9.81 15.55 14.60
CA ASN A 60 9.94 15.43 13.14
C ASN A 60 9.24 16.55 12.34
N GLY A 61 8.64 17.54 13.00
CA GLY A 61 7.96 18.67 12.34
C GLY A 61 6.77 18.22 11.50
N VAL A 62 5.95 17.33 12.03
CA VAL A 62 4.72 16.82 11.40
C VAL A 62 3.52 17.45 12.09
N ASP A 63 2.71 18.16 11.32
CA ASP A 63 1.39 18.61 11.75
C ASP A 63 0.36 17.55 11.41
N MET A 64 -0.47 17.16 12.38
CA MET A 64 -1.50 16.14 12.20
C MET A 64 -2.90 16.75 12.26
N VAL A 65 -3.78 16.29 11.39
CA VAL A 65 -5.19 16.68 11.33
C VAL A 65 -6.06 15.45 11.07
N VAL A 66 -7.12 15.29 11.85
CA VAL A 66 -8.15 14.29 11.57
C VAL A 66 -9.19 14.89 10.63
N VAL A 67 -9.56 14.16 9.60
CA VAL A 67 -10.55 14.59 8.59
C VAL A 67 -11.57 13.48 8.37
N GLU A 68 -12.81 13.76 8.74
CA GLU A 68 -13.94 12.85 8.53
C GLU A 68 -14.33 12.79 7.04
N LYS A 69 -15.07 11.75 6.66
CA LYS A 69 -15.44 11.48 5.27
C LYS A 69 -16.18 12.65 4.61
N GLU A 70 -17.10 13.26 5.33
CA GLU A 70 -17.93 14.37 4.87
C GLU A 70 -17.11 15.63 4.63
N ASP A 71 -16.01 15.77 5.37
CA ASP A 71 -15.09 16.91 5.30
C ASP A 71 -13.91 16.65 4.35
N PHE A 72 -13.76 15.45 3.82
CA PHE A 72 -12.70 15.13 2.86
C PHE A 72 -13.05 15.65 1.45
N ASN A 73 -12.89 16.94 1.26
CA ASN A 73 -13.25 17.67 0.03
C ASN A 73 -12.24 18.77 -0.29
N ILE A 74 -12.29 19.29 -1.54
CA ILE A 74 -11.35 20.31 -2.03
C ILE A 74 -11.31 21.58 -1.18
N LYS A 75 -12.43 21.99 -0.58
CA LYS A 75 -12.47 23.19 0.26
C LYS A 75 -11.61 22.99 1.52
N THR A 76 -11.83 21.89 2.23
CA THR A 76 -11.05 21.53 3.41
C THR A 76 -9.57 21.35 3.08
N LEU A 77 -9.27 20.63 1.99
CA LEU A 77 -7.88 20.44 1.57
C LEU A 77 -7.18 21.75 1.23
N ASN A 78 -7.85 22.71 0.59
CA ASN A 78 -7.30 24.05 0.34
C ASN A 78 -7.11 24.88 1.62
N GLU A 79 -7.96 24.69 2.63
CA GLU A 79 -7.79 25.33 3.93
C GLU A 79 -6.56 24.77 4.66
N LEU A 80 -6.36 23.45 4.60
CA LEU A 80 -5.18 22.76 5.15
C LEU A 80 -3.90 23.21 4.43
N ASP A 81 -3.92 23.28 3.10
CA ASP A 81 -2.81 23.75 2.29
C ASP A 81 -2.35 25.15 2.73
N LYS A 82 -3.30 26.10 2.81
CA LYS A 82 -3.02 27.47 3.26
C LYS A 82 -2.53 27.58 4.69
N LYS A 83 -3.02 26.72 5.57
CA LYS A 83 -2.69 26.76 7.00
C LYS A 83 -1.31 26.20 7.31
N TYR A 84 -0.97 25.07 6.68
CA TYR A 84 0.22 24.31 7.00
C TYR A 84 1.36 24.49 5.99
N ASP A 85 1.07 25.01 4.79
CA ASP A 85 2.05 25.18 3.70
C ASP A 85 2.94 23.93 3.52
N PRO A 86 2.34 22.74 3.29
CA PRO A 86 3.08 21.49 3.36
C PRO A 86 4.00 21.31 2.16
N TRP A 87 5.16 20.72 2.40
CA TRP A 87 6.07 20.25 1.36
C TRP A 87 5.79 18.79 0.99
N ILE A 88 5.12 18.09 1.88
CA ILE A 88 4.73 16.69 1.73
C ILE A 88 3.44 16.44 2.51
N VAL A 89 2.59 15.63 1.96
CA VAL A 89 1.33 15.20 2.58
C VAL A 89 1.35 13.68 2.73
N ILE A 90 1.08 13.21 3.94
CA ILE A 90 0.88 11.79 4.24
C ILE A 90 -0.61 11.65 4.57
N VAL A 91 -1.28 10.69 3.93
CA VAL A 91 -2.69 10.44 4.19
C VAL A 91 -2.85 9.03 4.72
N GLU A 92 -3.25 8.90 5.99
CA GLU A 92 -3.76 7.65 6.54
C GLU A 92 -5.22 7.52 6.13
N TYR A 93 -5.45 6.76 5.06
CA TYR A 93 -6.76 6.66 4.45
C TYR A 93 -7.61 5.57 5.10
N ASN A 94 -8.91 5.81 5.17
CA ASN A 94 -9.85 4.81 5.67
C ASN A 94 -10.10 3.74 4.60
N GLY A 95 -9.74 2.50 4.89
CA GLY A 95 -9.81 1.38 3.96
C GLY A 95 -11.23 0.98 3.52
N MET A 96 -12.26 1.53 4.16
CA MET A 96 -13.66 1.32 3.78
C MET A 96 -14.19 2.41 2.83
N TRP A 97 -13.43 3.49 2.61
CA TRP A 97 -13.83 4.52 1.69
C TRP A 97 -13.42 4.18 0.25
N ASP A 98 -14.21 4.67 -0.71
CA ASP A 98 -13.86 4.53 -2.11
C ASP A 98 -12.54 5.29 -2.41
N PRO A 99 -11.50 4.61 -2.94
CA PRO A 99 -10.26 5.29 -3.33
C PRO A 99 -10.45 6.43 -4.33
N ALA A 100 -11.53 6.43 -5.10
CA ALA A 100 -11.85 7.50 -6.03
C ALA A 100 -12.05 8.85 -5.32
N LEU A 101 -12.40 8.87 -4.04
CA LEU A 101 -12.53 10.12 -3.27
C LEU A 101 -11.21 10.88 -3.18
N ILE A 102 -10.07 10.19 -3.14
CA ILE A 102 -8.78 10.85 -3.13
C ILE A 102 -8.11 10.85 -4.51
N LEU A 103 -8.21 9.75 -5.25
CA LEU A 103 -7.52 9.61 -6.53
C LEU A 103 -8.18 10.43 -7.63
N GLY A 104 -9.51 10.45 -7.68
CA GLY A 104 -10.32 11.12 -8.71
C GLY A 104 -10.75 12.55 -8.35
N SER A 105 -10.61 12.99 -7.10
CA SER A 105 -11.06 14.32 -6.67
C SER A 105 -10.10 15.43 -7.09
N GLU A 106 -10.65 16.66 -7.16
CA GLU A 106 -9.83 17.86 -7.23
C GLU A 106 -8.95 17.99 -5.97
N LYS A 107 -7.73 18.45 -6.17
CA LYS A 107 -6.73 18.64 -5.12
C LYS A 107 -6.23 20.09 -5.12
N PRO A 108 -5.70 20.59 -3.99
CA PRO A 108 -4.98 21.86 -3.97
C PRO A 108 -3.92 21.92 -5.06
N ARG A 109 -3.61 23.13 -5.51
CA ARG A 109 -2.64 23.33 -6.59
C ARG A 109 -1.27 22.75 -6.20
N GLY A 110 -0.72 21.91 -7.04
CA GLY A 110 0.57 21.25 -6.82
C GLY A 110 0.48 19.93 -6.07
N TRP A 111 -0.64 19.62 -5.40
CA TRP A 111 -0.80 18.33 -4.73
C TRP A 111 -1.02 17.19 -5.73
N GLN A 112 -0.21 16.16 -5.63
CA GLN A 112 -0.31 14.99 -6.51
C GLN A 112 -0.04 13.71 -5.72
N VAL A 113 -0.84 12.68 -5.94
CA VAL A 113 -0.54 11.35 -5.38
C VAL A 113 0.74 10.83 -6.04
N TYR A 114 1.77 10.71 -5.24
CA TYR A 114 3.08 10.25 -5.67
C TYR A 114 3.22 8.74 -5.48
N GLN A 115 2.70 8.22 -4.38
CA GLN A 115 2.73 6.80 -4.08
C GLN A 115 1.49 6.38 -3.30
N SER A 116 0.90 5.25 -3.69
CA SER A 116 -0.23 4.61 -3.02
C SER A 116 0.21 3.24 -2.49
N ILE A 117 0.19 3.07 -1.17
CA ILE A 117 0.58 1.85 -0.47
C ILE A 117 -0.65 1.29 0.24
N THR A 118 -0.93 0.01 0.03
CA THR A 118 -2.00 -0.69 0.76
C THR A 118 -1.39 -1.68 1.76
N LEU A 119 -1.73 -1.52 3.04
CA LEU A 119 -1.32 -2.44 4.10
C LEU A 119 -2.36 -3.53 4.30
N VAL A 120 -1.89 -4.75 4.45
CA VAL A 120 -2.74 -5.94 4.66
C VAL A 120 -2.17 -6.78 5.79
N ASP A 121 -2.97 -7.02 6.83
CA ASP A 121 -2.61 -8.00 7.85
C ASP A 121 -2.69 -9.42 7.28
N ALA A 122 -1.55 -10.09 7.17
CA ALA A 122 -1.47 -11.43 6.62
C ALA A 122 -2.28 -12.46 7.42
N ASN A 123 -2.47 -12.25 8.74
CA ASN A 123 -3.30 -13.14 9.56
C ASN A 123 -4.80 -13.02 9.24
N ALA A 124 -5.25 -11.81 8.88
CA ALA A 124 -6.66 -11.55 8.60
C ALA A 124 -7.01 -11.73 7.11
N PHE A 125 -6.00 -11.75 6.22
CA PHE A 125 -6.21 -11.69 4.78
C PHE A 125 -7.16 -12.77 4.24
N GLY A 126 -7.01 -14.03 4.63
CA GLY A 126 -7.86 -15.11 4.14
C GLY A 126 -9.36 -14.85 4.42
N LEU A 127 -9.67 -14.38 5.63
CA LEU A 127 -11.05 -14.06 6.03
C LEU A 127 -11.55 -12.79 5.31
N GLN A 128 -10.71 -11.76 5.25
CA GLN A 128 -11.04 -10.51 4.55
C GLN A 128 -11.24 -10.76 3.05
N TRP A 129 -10.39 -11.56 2.43
CA TRP A 129 -10.52 -11.93 1.02
C TRP A 129 -11.81 -12.66 0.71
N ALA A 130 -12.24 -13.58 1.59
CA ALA A 130 -13.50 -14.31 1.43
C ALA A 130 -14.73 -13.40 1.57
N ASN A 131 -14.71 -12.39 2.44
CA ASN A 131 -15.88 -11.61 2.79
C ASN A 131 -15.90 -10.19 2.19
N MET A 132 -14.73 -9.60 1.90
CA MET A 132 -14.58 -8.20 1.51
C MET A 132 -13.74 -8.03 0.23
N LYS A 133 -13.72 -9.05 -0.62
CA LYS A 133 -12.88 -9.09 -1.83
C LYS A 133 -13.04 -7.85 -2.71
N SER A 134 -14.24 -7.34 -2.89
CA SER A 134 -14.50 -6.16 -3.72
C SER A 134 -13.82 -4.89 -3.18
N ILE A 135 -13.83 -4.71 -1.86
CA ILE A 135 -13.21 -3.53 -1.21
C ILE A 135 -11.69 -3.62 -1.33
N ILE A 136 -11.13 -4.81 -1.06
CA ILE A 136 -9.69 -5.05 -1.23
C ILE A 136 -9.28 -4.85 -2.69
N ALA A 137 -10.07 -5.38 -3.63
CA ALA A 137 -9.79 -5.26 -5.05
C ALA A 137 -9.73 -3.80 -5.53
N GLU A 138 -10.66 -2.95 -5.09
CA GLU A 138 -10.64 -1.52 -5.43
C GLU A 138 -9.41 -0.82 -4.85
N SER A 139 -9.02 -1.13 -3.61
CA SER A 139 -7.82 -0.56 -2.99
C SER A 139 -6.54 -0.98 -3.73
N VAL A 140 -6.44 -2.25 -4.10
CA VAL A 140 -5.25 -2.83 -4.76
C VAL A 140 -5.13 -2.40 -6.22
N LYS A 141 -6.25 -2.21 -6.90
CA LYS A 141 -6.28 -1.78 -8.31
C LYS A 141 -5.50 -0.49 -8.56
N TYR A 142 -5.52 0.42 -7.60
CA TYR A 142 -4.89 1.73 -7.68
C TYR A 142 -3.62 1.85 -6.81
N ALA A 143 -3.20 0.76 -6.18
CA ALA A 143 -1.98 0.76 -5.37
C ALA A 143 -0.74 0.58 -6.26
N ASP A 144 0.34 1.28 -5.92
CA ASP A 144 1.67 1.02 -6.45
C ASP A 144 2.33 -0.14 -5.72
N MET A 145 1.98 -0.29 -4.41
CA MET A 145 2.57 -1.29 -3.54
C MET A 145 1.53 -1.87 -2.58
N VAL A 146 1.63 -3.16 -2.32
CA VAL A 146 0.96 -3.83 -1.19
C VAL A 146 2.02 -4.40 -0.24
N ILE A 147 1.86 -4.13 1.04
CA ILE A 147 2.69 -4.70 2.10
C ILE A 147 1.81 -5.62 2.93
N PHE A 148 2.11 -6.91 2.88
CA PHE A 148 1.56 -7.89 3.81
C PHE A 148 2.45 -7.90 5.05
N ASN A 149 1.94 -7.40 6.16
CA ASN A 149 2.66 -7.43 7.43
C ASN A 149 2.23 -8.61 8.30
N ARG A 150 2.93 -8.81 9.42
CA ARG A 150 2.66 -9.88 10.40
C ARG A 150 2.65 -11.29 9.77
N CYS A 151 3.44 -11.49 8.72
CA CYS A 151 3.59 -12.79 8.08
C CYS A 151 4.22 -13.79 9.04
N LYS A 152 3.72 -15.03 9.01
CA LYS A 152 4.20 -16.14 9.84
C LYS A 152 4.64 -17.32 8.98
N SER A 153 5.53 -18.12 9.54
CA SER A 153 5.91 -19.39 8.91
C SER A 153 4.68 -20.28 8.69
N GLY A 154 4.61 -20.90 7.52
CA GLY A 154 3.49 -21.77 7.13
C GLY A 154 2.31 -21.08 6.47
N MET A 155 2.32 -19.77 6.34
CA MET A 155 1.32 -19.05 5.51
C MET A 155 1.61 -19.28 4.02
N ASP A 156 0.55 -19.45 3.23
CA ASP A 156 0.66 -19.53 1.75
C ASP A 156 0.76 -18.13 1.15
N LEU A 157 1.94 -17.51 1.36
CA LEU A 157 2.22 -16.16 0.86
C LEU A 157 2.23 -16.12 -0.69
N GLY A 158 2.56 -17.24 -1.33
CA GLY A 158 2.48 -17.38 -2.77
C GLY A 158 1.05 -17.20 -3.30
N SER A 159 0.05 -17.79 -2.62
CA SER A 159 -1.35 -17.59 -2.96
C SER A 159 -1.78 -16.12 -2.77
N TYR A 160 -1.30 -15.45 -1.70
CA TYR A 160 -1.59 -14.04 -1.48
C TYR A 160 -1.03 -13.17 -2.62
N ARG A 161 0.22 -13.40 -3.00
CA ARG A 161 0.85 -12.73 -4.14
C ARG A 161 0.08 -12.93 -5.43
N ARG A 162 -0.29 -14.16 -5.77
CA ARG A 162 -1.07 -14.47 -6.98
C ARG A 162 -2.42 -13.73 -6.98
N SER A 163 -3.11 -13.71 -5.85
CA SER A 163 -4.39 -13.01 -5.70
C SER A 163 -4.25 -11.51 -5.97
N MET A 164 -3.19 -10.89 -5.49
CA MET A 164 -2.92 -9.46 -5.72
C MET A 164 -2.50 -9.17 -7.16
N ARG A 165 -1.62 -9.99 -7.73
CA ARG A 165 -1.17 -9.85 -9.12
C ARG A 165 -2.29 -10.03 -10.13
N ALA A 166 -3.26 -10.89 -9.85
CA ALA A 166 -4.47 -11.04 -10.68
C ALA A 166 -5.32 -9.76 -10.75
N LEU A 167 -5.25 -8.89 -9.73
CA LEU A 167 -5.96 -7.60 -9.70
C LEU A 167 -5.14 -6.48 -10.34
N ASN A 168 -3.84 -6.47 -10.08
CA ASN A 168 -2.93 -5.44 -10.57
C ASN A 168 -1.56 -6.08 -10.90
N PRO A 169 -1.30 -6.40 -12.18
CA PRO A 169 -0.04 -7.03 -12.60
C PRO A 169 1.21 -6.19 -12.34
N ALA A 170 1.08 -4.87 -12.27
CA ALA A 170 2.21 -3.95 -12.04
C ALA A 170 2.53 -3.76 -10.55
N LEU A 171 1.71 -4.32 -9.66
CA LEU A 171 1.80 -4.11 -8.22
C LEU A 171 3.13 -4.60 -7.64
N GLN A 172 3.81 -3.75 -6.87
CA GLN A 172 4.91 -4.20 -6.02
C GLN A 172 4.33 -4.86 -4.76
N ILE A 173 4.83 -6.06 -4.40
CA ILE A 173 4.32 -6.80 -3.25
C ILE A 173 5.47 -7.13 -2.32
N ILE A 174 5.33 -6.73 -1.05
CA ILE A 174 6.30 -6.96 0.01
C ILE A 174 5.62 -7.79 1.11
N PHE A 175 6.37 -8.72 1.70
CA PHE A 175 5.95 -9.50 2.85
C PHE A 175 6.89 -9.22 4.00
N GLU A 176 6.33 -8.90 5.16
CA GLU A 176 7.07 -8.56 6.37
C GLU A 176 6.55 -9.37 7.57
N ASP A 177 7.43 -9.74 8.46
CA ASP A 177 7.05 -10.36 9.73
C ASP A 177 6.53 -9.34 10.76
N GLU A 178 6.32 -9.76 12.00
CA GLU A 178 5.85 -8.88 13.08
C GLU A 178 6.86 -7.77 13.45
N LYS A 179 8.13 -7.93 13.06
CA LYS A 179 9.18 -6.95 13.34
C LYS A 179 9.40 -5.96 12.20
N GLY A 180 8.82 -6.23 11.02
CA GLY A 180 9.05 -5.48 9.79
C GLY A 180 10.22 -6.04 8.97
N ASP A 181 10.77 -7.20 9.33
CA ASP A 181 11.79 -7.85 8.53
C ASP A 181 11.16 -8.52 7.31
N GLN A 182 11.78 -8.37 6.14
CA GLN A 182 11.26 -8.97 4.92
C GLN A 182 11.29 -10.49 4.98
N VAL A 183 10.17 -11.11 4.62
CA VAL A 183 10.00 -12.55 4.53
C VAL A 183 10.17 -12.99 3.08
N ALA A 184 11.14 -13.88 2.84
CA ALA A 184 11.29 -14.50 1.54
C ALA A 184 10.13 -15.46 1.26
N ILE A 185 9.55 -15.38 0.08
CA ILE A 185 8.51 -16.30 -0.36
C ILE A 185 9.20 -17.56 -0.89
N SER A 186 8.92 -18.71 -0.27
CA SER A 186 9.12 -19.98 -0.94
C SER A 186 7.86 -20.26 -1.78
N GLU A 187 7.91 -19.99 -3.06
CA GLU A 187 6.78 -20.32 -3.94
C GLU A 187 6.70 -21.85 -4.06
N GLN A 188 5.72 -22.45 -3.38
CA GLN A 188 5.27 -23.78 -3.76
C GLN A 188 4.40 -23.61 -4.99
N LEU A 189 5.00 -23.86 -6.15
CA LEU A 189 4.25 -23.91 -7.39
C LEU A 189 3.42 -25.21 -7.39
N PRO A 190 2.22 -25.20 -7.95
CA PRO A 190 1.38 -26.40 -8.05
C PRO A 190 1.94 -27.44 -9.05
N TYR A 191 3.09 -27.15 -9.65
CA TYR A 191 3.80 -28.00 -10.61
C TYR A 191 5.30 -28.02 -10.29
N ASP A 192 6.01 -29.06 -10.74
CA ASP A 192 7.46 -29.16 -10.56
C ASP A 192 8.20 -28.31 -11.61
N ILE A 193 8.66 -27.14 -11.17
CA ILE A 193 9.44 -26.22 -12.01
C ILE A 193 10.81 -26.78 -12.41
N ASN A 194 11.32 -27.82 -11.72
CA ASN A 194 12.62 -28.41 -12.02
C ASN A 194 12.51 -29.57 -13.03
N ALA A 195 11.31 -30.05 -13.34
CA ALA A 195 11.09 -31.07 -14.33
C ALA A 195 11.49 -30.60 -15.74
N ASP A 196 12.00 -31.53 -16.57
CA ASP A 196 12.27 -31.26 -17.99
C ASP A 196 10.98 -31.02 -18.81
N VAL A 197 9.90 -31.66 -18.38
CA VAL A 197 8.53 -31.48 -18.89
C VAL A 197 7.68 -31.03 -17.71
N ILE A 198 7.23 -29.77 -17.76
CA ILE A 198 6.37 -29.21 -16.72
C ILE A 198 4.92 -29.59 -17.04
N GLN A 199 4.30 -30.35 -16.14
CA GLN A 199 2.88 -30.68 -16.24
C GLN A 199 2.09 -29.66 -15.41
N VAL A 200 1.15 -28.99 -16.07
CA VAL A 200 0.31 -27.96 -15.45
C VAL A 200 -1.14 -28.36 -15.69
N ASP A 201 -1.89 -28.47 -14.61
CA ASP A 201 -3.32 -28.73 -14.69
C ASP A 201 -4.08 -27.48 -15.20
N ASP A 202 -5.25 -27.68 -15.82
CA ASP A 202 -6.03 -26.57 -16.41
C ASP A 202 -6.34 -25.47 -15.38
N GLU A 203 -6.57 -25.85 -14.13
CA GLU A 203 -6.83 -24.93 -13.01
C GLU A 203 -5.61 -24.05 -12.69
N ASP A 204 -4.41 -24.56 -12.92
CA ASP A 204 -3.13 -23.91 -12.57
C ASP A 204 -2.47 -23.18 -13.75
N TYR A 205 -3.08 -23.28 -14.97
CA TYR A 205 -2.53 -22.66 -16.17
C TYR A 205 -2.30 -21.16 -16.02
N GLY A 206 -3.22 -20.46 -15.33
CA GLY A 206 -3.07 -19.04 -15.05
C GLY A 206 -1.85 -18.72 -14.17
N ILE A 207 -1.55 -19.58 -13.20
CA ILE A 207 -0.39 -19.46 -12.31
C ILE A 207 0.89 -19.65 -13.13
N TRP A 208 0.93 -20.72 -13.93
CA TRP A 208 2.06 -21.01 -14.79
C TRP A 208 2.34 -19.88 -15.78
N TYR A 209 1.31 -19.38 -16.46
CA TYR A 209 1.46 -18.29 -17.44
C TYR A 209 2.04 -17.02 -16.82
N MET A 210 1.58 -16.65 -15.61
CA MET A 210 2.12 -15.50 -14.89
C MET A 210 3.58 -15.73 -14.49
N ASP A 211 3.91 -16.90 -13.98
CA ASP A 211 5.27 -17.21 -13.54
C ASP A 211 6.26 -17.25 -14.70
N VAL A 212 5.85 -17.83 -15.84
CA VAL A 212 6.64 -17.79 -17.10
C VAL A 212 6.88 -16.35 -17.56
N SER A 213 5.87 -15.50 -17.44
CA SER A 213 5.96 -14.11 -17.85
C SER A 213 6.89 -13.28 -16.97
N GLU A 214 6.96 -13.61 -15.69
CA GLU A 214 7.80 -12.93 -14.69
C GLU A 214 9.26 -13.44 -14.70
N ARG A 215 9.45 -14.74 -14.98
CA ARG A 215 10.76 -15.43 -14.91
C ARG A 215 11.02 -16.31 -16.13
N PRO A 216 11.01 -15.75 -17.35
CA PRO A 216 11.13 -16.55 -18.59
C PRO A 216 12.43 -17.37 -18.65
N GLU A 217 13.49 -16.89 -18.01
CA GLU A 217 14.79 -17.58 -17.99
C GLU A 217 14.74 -18.95 -17.29
N VAL A 218 13.86 -19.11 -16.30
CA VAL A 218 13.69 -20.36 -15.54
C VAL A 218 13.02 -21.45 -16.39
N TYR A 219 12.24 -21.02 -17.39
CA TYR A 219 11.49 -21.92 -18.29
C TYR A 219 12.20 -22.14 -19.63
N ALA A 220 13.31 -21.47 -19.87
CA ALA A 220 14.05 -21.61 -21.11
C ALA A 220 14.52 -23.06 -21.36
N GLY A 221 14.07 -23.67 -22.46
CA GLY A 221 14.40 -25.03 -22.85
C GLY A 221 13.53 -26.12 -22.24
N LYS A 222 12.56 -25.79 -21.38
CA LYS A 222 11.57 -26.74 -20.84
C LYS A 222 10.41 -26.95 -21.81
N LYS A 223 9.71 -28.06 -21.65
CA LYS A 223 8.54 -28.44 -22.47
C LYS A 223 7.29 -28.46 -21.62
#